data_e9217c2fc271ece12ad6c68309485d26
#
_entry.id   e9217c2fc271ece12ad6c68309485d26
#
_cell.length_a   1.000
_cell.length_b   1.000
_cell.length_c   1.000
_cell.angle_alpha   90.00
_cell.angle_beta   90.00
_cell.angle_gamma   90.00
#
_symmetry.space_group_name_H-M   'P 1'
#
loop_
_entity.id
_entity.type
_entity.pdbx_description
1 polymer ?
#
loop_
_entity_poly.entity_id
_entity_poly.type
_entity_poly.pdbx_seq_one_letter_code
_entity_poly.pdbx_strand_id
1 'polypeptide(L)'
;MGRPKKDPEAQDARQRIVEAFWKLLEDRRLSELTVGAICAEATCNRGSFYYHFDDLDSLVFSAIENELMDGGGLPNEMFNLVTGADDGVFSRIVEGRRMERLSLMMERGGMDRVEAMAKKTMLGIWRTVLCPDGSDLLPEARFVIEYAVSGMLGVLSFKSRQDAAGIETPVPERFMSEVASFMLSQIGKAQGVPQDEMLLRFKMLSRFMRLSAT
;
A
#
# COMPACT_ATOMS: atom_id res chain seq x y z
N MET A 1 21.60 9.38 -23.57
CA MET A 1 21.07 10.41 -22.66
C MET A 1 21.14 9.86 -21.25
N GLY A 2 21.99 10.42 -20.38
CA GLY A 2 22.17 9.95 -19.01
C GLY A 2 20.95 10.30 -18.16
N ARG A 3 20.50 9.33 -17.34
CA ARG A 3 19.46 9.51 -16.32
C ARG A 3 19.91 10.62 -15.37
N PRO A 4 19.09 11.66 -15.09
CA PRO A 4 19.50 12.70 -14.15
C PRO A 4 19.81 12.05 -12.79
N LYS A 5 21.00 12.38 -12.23
CA LYS A 5 21.36 11.99 -10.86
C LYS A 5 20.29 12.57 -9.93
N LYS A 6 19.65 11.73 -9.12
CA LYS A 6 18.77 12.17 -8.03
C LYS A 6 19.61 13.08 -7.11
N ASP A 7 19.17 14.32 -6.97
CA ASP A 7 19.79 15.29 -6.06
C ASP A 7 19.49 14.83 -4.61
N PRO A 8 20.51 14.54 -3.78
CA PRO A 8 20.29 14.08 -2.41
C PRO A 8 19.53 15.11 -1.56
N GLU A 9 19.74 16.41 -1.77
CA GLU A 9 19.04 17.47 -1.03
C GLU A 9 17.56 17.54 -1.42
N ALA A 10 17.23 17.32 -2.71
CA ALA A 10 15.85 17.27 -3.18
C ALA A 10 15.11 16.03 -2.63
N GLN A 11 15.78 14.88 -2.54
CA GLN A 11 15.20 13.67 -1.96
C GLN A 11 14.92 13.84 -0.45
N ASP A 12 15.83 14.50 0.27
CA ASP A 12 15.64 14.83 1.69
C ASP A 12 14.47 15.82 1.88
N ALA A 13 14.32 16.84 1.03
CA ALA A 13 13.20 17.78 1.08
C ALA A 13 11.85 17.10 0.84
N ARG A 14 11.76 16.20 -0.13
CA ARG A 14 10.54 15.42 -0.40
C ARG A 14 10.15 14.57 0.81
N GLN A 15 11.10 13.90 1.43
CA GLN A 15 10.85 13.06 2.61
C GLN A 15 10.40 13.90 3.80
N ARG A 16 11.00 15.06 4.06
CA ARG A 16 10.57 15.99 5.12
C ARG A 16 9.13 16.46 4.93
N ILE A 17 8.71 16.75 3.69
CA ILE A 17 7.33 17.15 3.37
C ILE A 17 6.36 16.01 3.69
N VAL A 18 6.69 14.76 3.33
CA VAL A 18 5.86 13.58 3.63
C VAL A 18 5.77 13.33 5.14
N GLU A 19 6.89 13.42 5.88
CA GLU A 19 6.87 13.25 7.34
C GLU A 19 6.10 14.38 8.05
N ALA A 20 6.22 15.63 7.57
CA ALA A 20 5.44 16.76 8.08
C ALA A 20 3.93 16.55 7.86
N PHE A 21 3.53 15.98 6.73
CA PHE A 21 2.14 15.61 6.47
C PHE A 21 1.63 14.59 7.48
N TRP A 22 2.35 13.47 7.71
CA TRP A 22 1.96 12.46 8.67
C TRP A 22 1.86 13.02 10.10
N LYS A 23 2.83 13.83 10.52
CA LYS A 23 2.84 14.47 11.83
C LYS A 23 1.64 15.40 12.05
N LEU A 24 1.28 16.21 11.05
CA LEU A 24 0.11 17.09 11.15
C LEU A 24 -1.20 16.31 11.16
N LEU A 25 -1.25 15.14 10.52
CA LEU A 25 -2.42 14.28 10.49
C LEU A 25 -2.71 13.64 11.87
N GLU A 26 -1.72 13.50 12.75
CA GLU A 26 -1.92 12.98 14.10
C GLU A 26 -2.95 13.81 14.88
N ASP A 27 -2.94 15.14 14.70
CA ASP A 27 -3.77 16.07 15.46
C ASP A 27 -4.95 16.68 14.66
N ARG A 28 -4.95 16.55 13.33
CA ARG A 28 -5.88 17.24 12.43
C ARG A 28 -6.59 16.28 11.48
N ARG A 29 -7.79 16.68 11.04
CA ARG A 29 -8.45 16.00 9.94
C ARG A 29 -7.76 16.31 8.61
N LEU A 30 -7.82 15.39 7.66
CA LEU A 30 -7.26 15.58 6.32
C LEU A 30 -7.78 16.85 5.64
N SER A 31 -9.07 17.18 5.81
CA SER A 31 -9.71 18.38 5.26
C SER A 31 -9.21 19.71 5.85
N GLU A 32 -8.50 19.66 6.97
CA GLU A 32 -7.95 20.85 7.66
C GLU A 32 -6.50 21.12 7.27
N LEU A 33 -5.86 20.15 6.59
CA LEU A 33 -4.47 20.30 6.15
C LEU A 33 -4.36 21.26 4.97
N THR A 34 -3.35 22.09 5.00
CA THR A 34 -3.04 23.03 3.93
C THR A 34 -1.57 22.95 3.54
N VAL A 35 -1.26 23.27 2.29
CA VAL A 35 0.14 23.34 1.81
C VAL A 35 0.97 24.28 2.69
N GLY A 36 0.37 25.39 3.16
CA GLY A 36 1.06 26.33 4.06
C GLY A 36 1.45 25.72 5.40
N ALA A 37 0.55 24.95 6.03
CA ALA A 37 0.82 24.27 7.29
C ALA A 37 1.91 23.19 7.12
N ILE A 38 1.85 22.43 6.03
CA ILE A 38 2.84 21.39 5.72
C ILE A 38 4.22 22.02 5.46
N CYS A 39 4.29 23.11 4.69
CA CYS A 39 5.56 23.83 4.47
C CYS A 39 6.18 24.37 5.76
N ALA A 40 5.35 24.91 6.67
CA ALA A 40 5.81 25.40 7.96
C ALA A 40 6.39 24.26 8.81
N GLU A 41 5.72 23.12 8.90
CA GLU A 41 6.17 21.95 9.64
C GLU A 41 7.43 21.32 9.02
N ALA A 42 7.48 21.21 7.68
CA ALA A 42 8.62 20.67 6.93
C ALA A 42 9.82 21.64 6.88
N THR A 43 9.68 22.86 7.40
CA THR A 43 10.70 23.91 7.30
C THR A 43 11.12 24.14 5.83
N CYS A 44 10.15 24.26 4.94
CA CYS A 44 10.38 24.52 3.52
C CYS A 44 9.49 25.67 3.00
N ASN A 45 9.82 26.22 1.84
CA ASN A 45 8.98 27.20 1.17
C ASN A 45 7.98 26.53 0.21
N ARG A 46 6.95 27.27 -0.22
CA ARG A 46 5.95 26.76 -1.17
C ARG A 46 6.55 26.32 -2.51
N GLY A 47 7.60 27.00 -2.98
CA GLY A 47 8.29 26.63 -4.22
C GLY A 47 8.91 25.23 -4.11
N SER A 48 9.52 24.89 -2.95
CA SER A 48 10.04 23.56 -2.69
C SER A 48 8.91 22.51 -2.65
N PHE A 49 7.76 22.84 -2.07
CA PHE A 49 6.59 21.94 -2.10
C PHE A 49 6.17 21.65 -3.55
N TYR A 50 5.91 22.69 -4.35
CA TYR A 50 5.44 22.56 -5.73
C TYR A 50 6.47 21.99 -6.70
N TYR A 51 7.75 21.95 -6.32
CA TYR A 51 8.77 21.21 -7.04
C TYR A 51 8.57 19.68 -6.93
N HIS A 52 8.01 19.20 -5.81
CA HIS A 52 7.84 17.78 -5.52
C HIS A 52 6.40 17.25 -5.69
N PHE A 53 5.41 18.11 -5.50
CA PHE A 53 3.98 17.75 -5.48
C PHE A 53 3.17 18.84 -6.17
N ASP A 54 2.31 18.45 -7.10
CA ASP A 54 1.47 19.39 -7.84
C ASP A 54 0.45 20.10 -6.92
N ASP A 55 -0.08 19.35 -5.95
CA ASP A 55 -1.08 19.77 -4.99
C ASP A 55 -1.05 18.91 -3.72
N LEU A 56 -1.99 19.17 -2.79
CA LEU A 56 -2.13 18.40 -1.58
C LEU A 56 -2.55 16.94 -1.85
N ASP A 57 -3.43 16.70 -2.83
CA ASP A 57 -3.88 15.35 -3.17
C ASP A 57 -2.72 14.51 -3.72
N SER A 58 -1.84 15.07 -4.55
CA SER A 58 -0.64 14.39 -5.04
C SER A 58 0.33 14.01 -3.92
N LEU A 59 0.49 14.86 -2.89
CA LEU A 59 1.21 14.52 -1.67
C LEU A 59 0.54 13.37 -0.91
N VAL A 60 -0.78 13.43 -0.71
CA VAL A 60 -1.56 12.40 0.00
C VAL A 60 -1.41 11.05 -0.71
N PHE A 61 -1.61 11.01 -2.02
CA PHE A 61 -1.44 9.77 -2.79
C PHE A 61 -0.02 9.23 -2.72
N SER A 62 0.99 10.12 -2.80
CA SER A 62 2.39 9.71 -2.66
C SER A 62 2.71 9.19 -1.26
N ALA A 63 2.15 9.79 -0.20
CA ALA A 63 2.33 9.34 1.17
C ALA A 63 1.73 7.94 1.39
N ILE A 64 0.52 7.69 0.88
CA ILE A 64 -0.14 6.37 0.94
C ILE A 64 0.64 5.34 0.11
N GLU A 65 1.06 5.69 -1.11
CA GLU A 65 1.83 4.80 -1.99
C GLU A 65 3.16 4.39 -1.34
N ASN A 66 3.85 5.32 -0.69
CA ASN A 66 5.08 5.00 0.03
C ASN A 66 4.82 3.97 1.14
N GLU A 67 3.77 4.12 1.95
CA GLU A 67 3.45 3.15 3.01
C GLU A 67 3.06 1.77 2.42
N LEU A 68 2.34 1.73 1.29
CA LEU A 68 1.97 0.48 0.64
C LEU A 68 3.17 -0.25 0.02
N MET A 69 4.17 0.49 -0.48
CA MET A 69 5.28 -0.06 -1.25
C MET A 69 6.61 -0.10 -0.50
N ASP A 70 6.67 0.42 0.73
CA ASP A 70 7.90 0.49 1.52
C ASP A 70 8.56 -0.89 1.70
N GLY A 71 9.88 -0.92 1.48
CA GLY A 71 10.70 -2.12 1.64
C GLY A 71 10.40 -3.27 0.65
N GLY A 72 9.66 -3.00 -0.46
CA GLY A 72 9.23 -4.05 -1.39
C GLY A 72 8.30 -5.07 -0.74
N GLY A 73 7.70 -4.70 0.40
CA GLY A 73 7.04 -5.61 1.34
C GLY A 73 5.79 -6.28 0.78
N LEU A 74 4.88 -5.54 0.13
CA LEU A 74 3.58 -6.05 -0.28
C LEU A 74 3.65 -7.33 -1.13
N PRO A 75 4.43 -7.43 -2.22
CA PRO A 75 4.53 -8.67 -2.98
C PRO A 75 5.13 -9.84 -2.18
N ASN A 76 6.07 -9.57 -1.28
CA ASN A 76 6.66 -10.59 -0.43
C ASN A 76 5.69 -11.05 0.67
N GLU A 77 4.99 -10.12 1.29
CA GLU A 77 3.94 -10.42 2.27
C GLU A 77 2.80 -11.21 1.64
N MET A 78 2.34 -10.82 0.44
CA MET A 78 1.36 -11.59 -0.33
C MET A 78 1.86 -13.00 -0.65
N PHE A 79 3.12 -13.16 -1.08
CA PHE A 79 3.71 -14.47 -1.32
C PHE A 79 3.70 -15.33 -0.05
N ASN A 80 4.16 -14.79 1.08
CA ASN A 80 4.20 -15.51 2.35
C ASN A 80 2.80 -15.86 2.86
N LEU A 81 1.84 -14.93 2.75
CA LEU A 81 0.44 -15.13 3.15
C LEU A 81 -0.20 -16.27 2.36
N VAL A 82 0.03 -16.31 1.06
CA VAL A 82 -0.58 -17.31 0.17
C VAL A 82 0.07 -18.69 0.32
N THR A 83 1.37 -18.74 0.58
CA THR A 83 2.10 -20.02 0.71
C THR A 83 2.02 -20.59 2.12
N GLY A 84 1.56 -19.82 3.12
CA GLY A 84 1.66 -20.20 4.53
C GLY A 84 3.12 -20.43 4.97
N ALA A 85 4.07 -19.81 4.28
CA ALA A 85 5.50 -20.01 4.52
C ALA A 85 5.99 -19.41 5.84
N ASP A 86 5.17 -18.59 6.46
CA ASP A 86 5.51 -17.86 7.68
C ASP A 86 4.23 -17.64 8.52
N ASP A 87 4.20 -18.16 9.73
CA ASP A 87 3.13 -17.94 10.68
C ASP A 87 3.15 -16.49 11.19
N GLY A 88 1.99 -15.86 11.31
CA GLY A 88 1.87 -14.47 11.79
C GLY A 88 2.15 -13.39 10.73
N VAL A 89 2.14 -13.73 9.42
CA VAL A 89 2.30 -12.74 8.34
C VAL A 89 1.19 -11.70 8.39
N PHE A 90 -0.06 -12.13 8.58
CA PHE A 90 -1.20 -11.22 8.59
C PHE A 90 -1.19 -10.30 9.81
N SER A 91 -0.85 -10.81 11.00
CA SER A 91 -0.66 -9.99 12.20
C SER A 91 0.41 -8.91 11.96
N ARG A 92 1.55 -9.26 11.39
CA ARG A 92 2.60 -8.26 11.07
C ARG A 92 2.15 -7.22 10.04
N ILE A 93 1.34 -7.61 9.05
CA ILE A 93 0.75 -6.66 8.10
C ILE A 93 -0.17 -5.68 8.84
N VAL A 94 -1.01 -6.19 9.74
CA VAL A 94 -2.06 -5.42 10.42
C VAL A 94 -1.52 -4.59 11.58
N GLU A 95 -0.49 -5.08 12.29
CA GLU A 95 0.07 -4.46 13.49
C GLU A 95 1.36 -3.65 13.23
N GLY A 96 1.80 -3.60 11.98
CA GLY A 96 3.00 -2.87 11.59
C GLY A 96 2.77 -1.36 11.45
N ARG A 97 3.86 -0.57 11.58
CA ARG A 97 3.87 0.90 11.43
C ARG A 97 3.14 1.40 10.17
N ARG A 98 3.24 0.64 9.06
CA ARG A 98 2.51 0.92 7.82
C ARG A 98 1.01 1.01 8.09
N MET A 99 0.50 0.07 8.83
CA MET A 99 -0.92 -0.01 9.11
C MET A 99 -1.39 1.04 10.10
N GLU A 100 -0.54 1.41 11.06
CA GLU A 100 -0.81 2.55 11.95
C GLU A 100 -1.05 3.84 11.16
N ARG A 101 -0.18 4.15 10.19
CA ARG A 101 -0.33 5.33 9.32
C ARG A 101 -1.54 5.26 8.40
N LEU A 102 -1.81 4.09 7.80
CA LEU A 102 -3.00 3.93 6.95
C LEU A 102 -4.29 3.99 7.77
N SER A 103 -4.31 3.41 8.97
CA SER A 103 -5.44 3.52 9.91
C SER A 103 -5.67 4.97 10.33
N LEU A 104 -4.61 5.68 10.69
CA LEU A 104 -4.67 7.11 11.00
C LEU A 104 -5.27 7.90 9.82
N MET A 105 -4.83 7.64 8.60
CA MET A 105 -5.40 8.28 7.40
C MET A 105 -6.90 8.01 7.27
N MET A 106 -7.33 6.75 7.45
CA MET A 106 -8.75 6.37 7.37
C MET A 106 -9.59 7.08 8.45
N GLU A 107 -9.10 7.13 9.68
CA GLU A 107 -9.77 7.78 10.82
C GLU A 107 -9.87 9.29 10.65
N ARG A 108 -8.87 9.91 10.01
CA ARG A 108 -8.81 11.36 9.77
C ARG A 108 -9.55 11.81 8.50
N GLY A 109 -10.32 10.92 7.86
CA GLY A 109 -11.19 11.24 6.72
C GLY A 109 -10.58 10.97 5.34
N GLY A 110 -9.55 10.15 5.25
CA GLY A 110 -8.89 9.77 4.00
C GLY A 110 -9.22 8.35 3.52
N MET A 111 -10.30 7.74 3.98
CA MET A 111 -10.66 6.36 3.64
C MET A 111 -10.79 6.13 2.13
N ASP A 112 -11.45 7.03 1.42
CA ASP A 112 -11.61 6.99 -0.04
C ASP A 112 -10.28 7.02 -0.79
N ARG A 113 -9.31 7.78 -0.28
CA ARG A 113 -7.96 7.87 -0.86
C ARG A 113 -7.13 6.63 -0.59
N VAL A 114 -7.22 6.07 0.62
CA VAL A 114 -6.58 4.79 0.96
C VAL A 114 -7.14 3.69 0.08
N GLU A 115 -8.46 3.61 -0.07
CA GLU A 115 -9.13 2.62 -0.93
C GLU A 115 -8.70 2.74 -2.38
N ALA A 116 -8.75 3.94 -2.95
CA ALA A 116 -8.37 4.20 -4.34
C ALA A 116 -6.90 3.81 -4.60
N MET A 117 -5.98 4.19 -3.70
CA MET A 117 -4.56 3.88 -3.85
C MET A 117 -4.27 2.39 -3.63
N ALA A 118 -4.88 1.75 -2.63
CA ALA A 118 -4.73 0.32 -2.39
C ALA A 118 -5.19 -0.49 -3.61
N LYS A 119 -6.35 -0.16 -4.19
CA LYS A 119 -6.85 -0.78 -5.41
C LYS A 119 -5.92 -0.57 -6.60
N LYS A 120 -5.48 0.66 -6.84
CA LYS A 120 -4.53 0.99 -7.91
C LYS A 120 -3.23 0.20 -7.77
N THR A 121 -2.65 0.18 -6.58
CA THR A 121 -1.39 -0.52 -6.28
C THR A 121 -1.56 -2.03 -6.47
N MET A 122 -2.64 -2.61 -5.92
CA MET A 122 -2.92 -4.03 -6.07
C MET A 122 -3.15 -4.43 -7.51
N LEU A 123 -3.96 -3.70 -8.27
CA LEU A 123 -4.17 -3.97 -9.69
C LEU A 123 -2.87 -3.87 -10.48
N GLY A 124 -1.99 -2.92 -10.15
CA GLY A 124 -0.65 -2.81 -10.74
C GLY A 124 0.23 -4.03 -10.47
N ILE A 125 0.27 -4.50 -9.23
CA ILE A 125 1.01 -5.71 -8.84
C ILE A 125 0.47 -6.94 -9.60
N TRP A 126 -0.85 -7.13 -9.57
CA TRP A 126 -1.48 -8.25 -10.24
C TRP A 126 -1.30 -8.21 -11.76
N ARG A 127 -1.40 -7.04 -12.39
CA ARG A 127 -1.11 -6.89 -13.81
C ARG A 127 0.33 -7.28 -14.14
N THR A 128 1.31 -6.88 -13.33
CA THR A 128 2.72 -7.26 -13.51
C THR A 128 2.92 -8.78 -13.41
N VAL A 129 2.19 -9.43 -12.49
CA VAL A 129 2.30 -10.88 -12.26
C VAL A 129 1.56 -11.68 -13.33
N LEU A 130 0.35 -11.28 -13.69
CA LEU A 130 -0.54 -12.06 -14.56
C LEU A 130 -0.36 -11.76 -16.05
N CYS A 131 0.09 -10.54 -16.39
CA CYS A 131 0.18 -10.03 -17.75
C CYS A 131 1.60 -9.55 -18.09
N PRO A 132 2.63 -10.42 -18.03
CA PRO A 132 4.03 -10.03 -18.30
C PRO A 132 4.25 -9.63 -19.76
N ASP A 133 3.35 -9.99 -20.64
CA ASP A 133 3.31 -9.62 -22.07
C ASP A 133 2.73 -8.21 -22.32
N GLY A 134 2.32 -7.50 -21.25
CA GLY A 134 1.71 -6.18 -21.34
C GLY A 134 0.22 -6.18 -21.66
N SER A 135 -0.42 -7.35 -21.72
CA SER A 135 -1.88 -7.46 -21.84
C SER A 135 -2.60 -6.88 -20.62
N ASP A 136 -3.92 -6.81 -20.68
CA ASP A 136 -4.75 -6.37 -19.55
C ASP A 136 -5.32 -7.56 -18.78
N LEU A 137 -5.67 -7.28 -17.52
CA LEU A 137 -6.41 -8.23 -16.69
C LEU A 137 -7.79 -8.50 -17.30
N LEU A 138 -8.18 -9.76 -17.37
CA LEU A 138 -9.55 -10.13 -17.76
C LEU A 138 -10.57 -9.58 -16.75
N PRO A 139 -11.79 -9.22 -17.19
CA PRO A 139 -12.81 -8.64 -16.32
C PRO A 139 -13.09 -9.47 -15.06
N GLU A 140 -13.12 -10.80 -15.18
CA GLU A 140 -13.37 -11.73 -14.10
C GLU A 140 -12.23 -11.71 -13.08
N ALA A 141 -10.97 -11.72 -13.53
CA ALA A 141 -9.81 -11.62 -12.66
C ALA A 141 -9.79 -10.28 -11.92
N ARG A 142 -10.07 -9.19 -12.62
CA ARG A 142 -10.19 -7.86 -12.03
C ARG A 142 -11.28 -7.81 -10.96
N PHE A 143 -12.44 -8.40 -11.20
CA PHE A 143 -13.54 -8.45 -10.23
C PHE A 143 -13.13 -9.17 -8.95
N VAL A 144 -12.44 -10.31 -9.05
CA VAL A 144 -11.96 -11.05 -7.86
C VAL A 144 -10.92 -10.25 -7.09
N ILE A 145 -10.01 -9.55 -7.79
CA ILE A 145 -9.00 -8.68 -7.16
C ILE A 145 -9.67 -7.53 -6.40
N GLU A 146 -10.63 -6.84 -7.02
CA GLU A 146 -11.40 -5.75 -6.40
C GLU A 146 -12.13 -6.22 -5.14
N TYR A 147 -12.76 -7.39 -5.19
CA TYR A 147 -13.43 -8.01 -4.05
C TYR A 147 -12.44 -8.31 -2.92
N ALA A 148 -11.29 -8.93 -3.23
CA ALA A 148 -10.27 -9.28 -2.26
C ALA A 148 -9.69 -8.03 -1.55
N VAL A 149 -9.37 -6.98 -2.32
CA VAL A 149 -8.84 -5.72 -1.77
C VAL A 149 -9.88 -5.02 -0.91
N SER A 150 -11.13 -4.92 -1.36
CA SER A 150 -12.22 -4.31 -0.58
C SER A 150 -12.50 -5.08 0.71
N GLY A 151 -12.48 -6.42 0.66
CA GLY A 151 -12.62 -7.27 1.85
C GLY A 151 -11.49 -7.04 2.85
N MET A 152 -10.24 -6.97 2.39
CA MET A 152 -9.08 -6.69 3.23
C MET A 152 -9.20 -5.31 3.90
N LEU A 153 -9.52 -4.26 3.15
CA LEU A 153 -9.72 -2.90 3.69
C LEU A 153 -10.86 -2.86 4.72
N GLY A 154 -11.93 -3.64 4.49
CA GLY A 154 -13.02 -3.81 5.46
C GLY A 154 -12.54 -4.42 6.78
N VAL A 155 -11.73 -5.47 6.73
CA VAL A 155 -11.14 -6.11 7.93
C VAL A 155 -10.20 -5.14 8.65
N LEU A 156 -9.35 -4.42 7.93
CA LEU A 156 -8.43 -3.43 8.50
C LEU A 156 -9.20 -2.29 9.20
N SER A 157 -10.22 -1.76 8.54
CA SER A 157 -11.08 -0.73 9.12
C SER A 157 -11.88 -1.24 10.34
N PHE A 158 -12.31 -2.49 10.33
CA PHE A 158 -12.95 -3.13 11.48
C PHE A 158 -11.96 -3.22 12.66
N LYS A 159 -10.76 -3.77 12.43
CA LYS A 159 -9.73 -3.89 13.49
C LYS A 159 -9.35 -2.52 14.06
N SER A 160 -9.07 -1.52 13.24
CA SER A 160 -8.77 -0.15 13.70
C SER A 160 -9.86 0.40 14.63
N ARG A 161 -11.15 0.20 14.30
CA ARG A 161 -12.25 0.64 15.18
C ARG A 161 -12.31 -0.14 16.49
N GLN A 162 -11.99 -1.44 16.49
CA GLN A 162 -11.96 -2.24 17.72
C GLN A 162 -10.80 -1.79 18.63
N ASP A 163 -9.61 -1.58 18.04
CA ASP A 163 -8.43 -1.11 18.77
C ASP A 163 -8.68 0.29 19.39
N ALA A 164 -9.31 1.20 18.64
CA ALA A 164 -9.71 2.52 19.15
C ALA A 164 -10.74 2.45 20.28
N ALA A 165 -11.57 1.40 20.31
CA ALA A 165 -12.52 1.12 21.40
C ALA A 165 -11.89 0.36 22.58
N GLY A 166 -10.60 0.02 22.53
CA GLY A 166 -9.91 -0.79 23.55
C GLY A 166 -10.34 -2.24 23.56
N ILE A 167 -10.91 -2.74 22.45
CA ILE A 167 -11.38 -4.14 22.32
C ILE A 167 -10.29 -4.93 21.61
N GLU A 168 -9.64 -5.82 22.34
CA GLU A 168 -8.65 -6.73 21.77
C GLU A 168 -9.33 -7.71 20.79
N THR A 169 -8.89 -7.67 19.54
CA THR A 169 -9.42 -8.55 18.49
C THR A 169 -8.27 -9.37 17.90
N PRO A 170 -8.14 -10.65 18.27
CA PRO A 170 -7.06 -11.49 17.77
C PRO A 170 -7.19 -11.70 16.25
N VAL A 171 -6.06 -11.69 15.57
CA VAL A 171 -5.99 -11.93 14.13
C VAL A 171 -6.14 -13.42 13.84
N PRO A 172 -7.13 -13.86 13.05
CA PRO A 172 -7.32 -15.25 12.71
C PRO A 172 -6.38 -15.68 11.57
N GLU A 173 -5.09 -15.81 11.83
CA GLU A 173 -4.01 -16.08 10.86
C GLU A 173 -4.35 -17.21 9.90
N ARG A 174 -4.75 -18.37 10.42
CA ARG A 174 -5.07 -19.52 9.59
C ARG A 174 -6.22 -19.24 8.62
N PHE A 175 -7.30 -18.61 9.10
CA PHE A 175 -8.42 -18.23 8.25
C PHE A 175 -7.98 -17.25 7.15
N MET A 176 -7.18 -16.25 7.51
CA MET A 176 -6.69 -15.26 6.54
C MET A 176 -5.79 -15.88 5.48
N SER A 177 -4.93 -16.83 5.85
CA SER A 177 -4.09 -17.58 4.91
C SER A 177 -4.92 -18.46 3.97
N GLU A 178 -5.95 -19.14 4.49
CA GLU A 178 -6.88 -19.95 3.69
C GLU A 178 -7.66 -19.07 2.69
N VAL A 179 -8.16 -17.91 3.12
CA VAL A 179 -8.85 -16.94 2.26
C VAL A 179 -7.92 -16.41 1.17
N ALA A 180 -6.68 -16.03 1.52
CA ALA A 180 -5.70 -15.55 0.55
C ALA A 180 -5.38 -16.61 -0.50
N SER A 181 -5.16 -17.86 -0.10
CA SER A 181 -4.90 -18.99 -0.99
C SER A 181 -6.09 -19.26 -1.91
N PHE A 182 -7.31 -19.19 -1.38
CA PHE A 182 -8.53 -19.32 -2.17
C PHE A 182 -8.64 -18.21 -3.22
N MET A 183 -8.46 -16.94 -2.81
CA MET A 183 -8.52 -15.80 -3.73
C MET A 183 -7.47 -15.89 -4.83
N LEU A 184 -6.23 -16.26 -4.49
CA LEU A 184 -5.17 -16.49 -5.49
C LEU A 184 -5.59 -17.53 -6.53
N SER A 185 -6.15 -18.66 -6.07
CA SER A 185 -6.65 -19.71 -6.97
C SER A 185 -7.75 -19.19 -7.90
N GLN A 186 -8.70 -18.38 -7.39
CA GLN A 186 -9.76 -17.81 -8.23
C GLN A 186 -9.23 -16.79 -9.24
N ILE A 187 -8.29 -15.93 -8.84
CA ILE A 187 -7.64 -14.96 -9.73
C ILE A 187 -6.91 -15.68 -10.87
N GLY A 188 -6.14 -16.72 -10.55
CA GLY A 188 -5.44 -17.51 -11.55
C GLY A 188 -6.37 -18.21 -12.52
N LYS A 189 -7.43 -18.84 -12.01
CA LYS A 189 -8.44 -19.47 -12.85
C LYS A 189 -9.12 -18.47 -13.79
N ALA A 190 -9.48 -17.30 -13.27
CA ALA A 190 -10.13 -16.24 -14.04
C ALA A 190 -9.21 -15.67 -15.14
N GLN A 191 -7.89 -15.59 -14.89
CA GLN A 191 -6.90 -15.11 -15.86
C GLN A 191 -6.32 -16.23 -16.74
N GLY A 192 -6.60 -17.50 -16.44
CA GLY A 192 -6.02 -18.64 -17.16
C GLY A 192 -4.54 -18.88 -16.86
N VAL A 193 -4.03 -18.43 -15.71
CA VAL A 193 -2.64 -18.61 -15.28
C VAL A 193 -2.56 -19.66 -14.17
N PRO A 194 -1.72 -20.71 -14.31
CA PRO A 194 -1.53 -21.73 -13.27
C PRO A 194 -1.01 -21.12 -11.94
N GLN A 195 -1.41 -21.72 -10.82
CA GLN A 195 -1.08 -21.18 -9.49
C GLN A 195 0.42 -21.20 -9.20
N ASP A 196 1.11 -22.26 -9.59
CA ASP A 196 2.57 -22.41 -9.44
C ASP A 196 3.33 -21.33 -10.23
N GLU A 197 2.88 -21.03 -11.43
CA GLU A 197 3.43 -19.96 -12.25
C GLU A 197 3.22 -18.58 -11.62
N MET A 198 2.02 -18.30 -11.09
CA MET A 198 1.76 -17.06 -10.36
C MET A 198 2.68 -16.92 -9.13
N LEU A 199 2.82 -17.97 -8.34
CA LEU A 199 3.70 -17.97 -7.16
C LEU A 199 5.16 -17.69 -7.53
N LEU A 200 5.65 -18.32 -8.62
CA LEU A 200 6.99 -18.04 -9.14
C LEU A 200 7.16 -16.58 -9.53
N ARG A 201 6.19 -16.02 -10.26
CA ARG A 201 6.22 -14.61 -10.69
C ARG A 201 6.16 -13.64 -9.50
N PHE A 202 5.35 -13.90 -8.48
CA PHE A 202 5.36 -13.12 -7.22
C PHE A 202 6.73 -13.16 -6.53
N LYS A 203 7.35 -14.32 -6.45
CA LYS A 203 8.69 -14.48 -5.87
C LYS A 203 9.74 -13.67 -6.64
N MET A 204 9.67 -13.69 -7.96
CA MET A 204 10.58 -12.90 -8.80
C MET A 204 10.36 -11.38 -8.61
N LEU A 205 9.11 -10.93 -8.59
CA LEU A 205 8.75 -9.53 -8.37
C LEU A 205 9.24 -9.04 -7.01
N SER A 206 9.00 -9.81 -5.94
CA SER A 206 9.43 -9.45 -4.59
C SER A 206 10.96 -9.34 -4.47
N ARG A 207 11.69 -10.20 -5.18
CA ARG A 207 13.16 -10.16 -5.23
C ARG A 207 13.66 -8.93 -6.00
N PHE A 208 13.04 -8.63 -7.14
CA PHE A 208 13.39 -7.45 -7.94
C PHE A 208 13.16 -6.15 -7.16
N MET A 209 12.03 -6.01 -6.48
CA MET A 209 11.70 -4.83 -5.71
C MET A 209 12.66 -4.60 -4.53
N ARG A 210 13.09 -5.66 -3.85
CA ARG A 210 14.12 -5.56 -2.79
C ARG A 210 15.47 -5.06 -3.30
N LEU A 211 15.89 -5.50 -4.48
CA LEU A 211 17.13 -5.05 -5.09
C LEU A 211 17.07 -3.60 -5.61
N SER A 212 15.88 -3.10 -5.90
CA SER A 212 15.68 -1.73 -6.37
C SER A 212 15.55 -0.72 -5.22
N ALA A 213 15.36 -1.18 -3.99
CA ALA A 213 15.22 -0.37 -2.77
C ALA A 213 16.56 -0.13 -2.04
N THR A 214 17.63 -0.85 -2.43
CA THR A 214 19.02 -0.67 -1.97
C THR A 214 19.83 0.18 -2.94
#